data_a416ab5c7c7b195715f9dd3724972119
#
_entry.id   a416ab5c7c7b195715f9dd3724972119
#
_cell.length_a   1.000
_cell.length_b   1.000
_cell.length_c   1.000
_cell.angle_alpha   90.00
_cell.angle_beta   90.00
_cell.angle_gamma   90.00
#
_symmetry.space_group_name_H-M   'P 1'
#
loop_
_entity.id
_entity.type
_entity.pdbx_description
1 polymer ?
#
loop_
_entity_poly.entity_id
_entity_poly.type
_entity_poly.pdbx_seq_one_letter_code
_entity_poly.pdbx_strand_id
1 'polypeptide(L)'
;GKERDKHERGGRCNFALTKGFEEDAGSKTTHRFMSRSTFSGSRNPKDFSSYDPDFLHNVFNEHFIIRTGGDSHMEWAQKHVEEKYLNGSNKIDFLTESFQNQVQSQIKGEPSSGFTAMMFMICFFDNISVYGFDHHGGVRGKDALHYYEQTRVKTGGVHNFAGEKQIFDKLGHQGVLKIYE
;
A
#
# COMPACT_ATOMS: atom_id res chain seq x y z
N GLY A 1 -7.61 -14.29 6.47
CA GLY A 1 -6.46 -14.89 5.80
C GLY A 1 -6.89 -15.68 4.59
N LYS A 2 -7.44 -16.86 4.78
CA LYS A 2 -7.78 -17.82 3.71
C LYS A 2 -8.71 -17.24 2.62
N GLU A 3 -9.65 -16.36 2.98
CA GLU A 3 -10.53 -15.73 2.01
C GLU A 3 -9.77 -14.80 1.07
N ARG A 4 -8.82 -14.05 1.58
CA ARG A 4 -7.95 -13.19 0.78
C ARG A 4 -7.08 -13.97 -0.21
N ASP A 5 -6.59 -15.13 0.18
CA ASP A 5 -5.72 -15.97 -0.63
C ASP A 5 -6.47 -16.67 -1.79
N LYS A 6 -7.80 -16.67 -1.79
CA LYS A 6 -8.62 -17.16 -2.92
C LYS A 6 -8.61 -16.22 -4.13
N HIS A 7 -8.30 -14.94 -3.94
CA HIS A 7 -8.21 -14.00 -5.04
C HIS A 7 -7.04 -14.34 -5.98
N GLU A 8 -7.21 -14.10 -7.27
CA GLU A 8 -6.13 -14.32 -8.25
C GLU A 8 -4.93 -13.42 -7.95
N ARG A 9 -5.20 -12.17 -7.58
CA ARG A 9 -4.18 -11.17 -7.26
C ARG A 9 -4.37 -10.63 -5.84
N GLY A 10 -3.27 -10.44 -5.12
CA GLY A 10 -3.24 -9.85 -3.79
C GLY A 10 -2.40 -8.57 -3.79
N GLY A 11 -3.01 -7.43 -3.48
CA GLY A 11 -2.34 -6.13 -3.33
C GLY A 11 -2.07 -5.80 -1.86
N ARG A 12 -0.87 -5.29 -1.56
CA ARG A 12 -0.48 -4.81 -0.22
C ARG A 12 0.21 -3.46 -0.31
N CYS A 13 0.19 -2.73 0.78
CA CYS A 13 0.81 -1.41 0.85
C CYS A 13 2.07 -1.44 1.73
N ASN A 14 3.13 -0.80 1.27
CA ASN A 14 4.38 -0.64 2.01
C ASN A 14 4.92 -1.97 2.57
N PHE A 15 5.28 -2.00 3.85
CA PHE A 15 5.82 -3.19 4.54
C PHE A 15 4.76 -4.12 5.11
N ALA A 16 3.51 -4.08 4.63
CA ALA A 16 2.46 -4.96 5.14
C ALA A 16 2.92 -6.44 5.14
N LEU A 17 3.30 -6.92 6.33
CA LEU A 17 3.86 -8.24 6.55
C LEU A 17 2.78 -9.31 6.40
N THR A 18 3.17 -10.48 5.88
CA THR A 18 2.31 -11.68 5.91
C THR A 18 2.76 -12.65 6.98
N LYS A 19 4.08 -12.82 7.12
CA LYS A 19 4.68 -13.76 8.08
C LYS A 19 4.27 -13.43 9.51
N GLY A 20 3.63 -14.38 10.18
CA GLY A 20 3.08 -14.22 11.52
C GLY A 20 1.68 -13.61 11.57
N PHE A 21 1.09 -13.26 10.41
CA PHE A 21 -0.25 -12.69 10.27
C PHE A 21 -1.10 -13.41 9.23
N GLU A 22 -0.69 -14.61 8.81
CA GLU A 22 -1.30 -15.35 7.70
C GLU A 22 -2.78 -15.64 7.94
N GLU A 23 -3.15 -15.89 9.20
CA GLU A 23 -4.54 -16.18 9.57
C GLU A 23 -5.46 -14.99 9.29
N ASP A 24 -5.00 -13.78 9.57
CA ASP A 24 -5.78 -12.54 9.39
C ASP A 24 -5.54 -11.89 8.04
N ALA A 25 -4.28 -11.75 7.66
CA ALA A 25 -3.87 -10.99 6.48
C ALA A 25 -3.71 -11.83 5.22
N GLY A 26 -3.73 -13.15 5.31
CA GLY A 26 -3.38 -14.06 4.23
C GLY A 26 -1.88 -14.05 3.93
N SER A 27 -1.45 -15.00 3.11
CA SER A 27 -0.04 -15.19 2.75
C SER A 27 0.29 -14.67 1.34
N LYS A 28 -0.70 -14.59 0.46
CA LYS A 28 -0.49 -14.26 -0.94
C LYS A 28 -0.28 -12.75 -1.15
N THR A 29 0.81 -12.42 -1.80
CA THR A 29 1.07 -11.07 -2.33
C THR A 29 1.55 -11.18 -3.77
N THR A 30 0.92 -10.46 -4.68
CA THR A 30 1.34 -10.38 -6.08
C THR A 30 1.75 -8.97 -6.48
N HIS A 31 1.18 -7.97 -5.84
CA HIS A 31 1.44 -6.55 -6.08
C HIS A 31 1.71 -5.84 -4.75
N ARG A 32 2.74 -5.01 -4.74
CA ARG A 32 3.07 -4.20 -3.57
C ARG A 32 3.18 -2.73 -3.95
N PHE A 33 2.33 -1.92 -3.35
CA PHE A 33 2.31 -0.48 -3.56
C PHE A 33 3.16 0.20 -2.51
N MET A 34 4.16 0.96 -2.94
CA MET A 34 5.10 1.59 -2.02
C MET A 34 5.20 3.09 -2.27
N SER A 35 5.23 3.86 -1.19
CA SER A 35 5.62 5.26 -1.27
C SER A 35 7.15 5.37 -1.46
N ARG A 36 7.59 6.44 -2.13
CA ARG A 36 9.01 6.75 -2.28
C ARG A 36 9.76 6.70 -0.95
N SER A 37 9.21 7.36 0.08
CA SER A 37 9.86 7.42 1.41
C SER A 37 10.02 6.06 2.06
N THR A 38 9.08 5.15 1.85
CA THR A 38 9.16 3.78 2.34
C THR A 38 10.20 2.99 1.56
N PHE A 39 10.17 3.11 0.23
CA PHE A 39 11.07 2.39 -0.65
C PHE A 39 12.53 2.85 -0.51
N SER A 40 12.79 4.15 -0.38
CA SER A 40 14.14 4.71 -0.24
C SER A 40 14.74 4.51 1.16
N GLY A 41 13.99 3.97 2.12
CA GLY A 41 14.43 3.88 3.51
C GLY A 41 14.57 5.24 4.21
N SER A 42 14.02 6.31 3.61
CA SER A 42 14.08 7.66 4.20
C SER A 42 13.11 7.83 5.39
N ARG A 43 12.17 6.93 5.56
CA ARG A 43 11.40 6.83 6.80
C ARG A 43 12.28 6.19 7.87
N ASN A 44 12.29 6.79 9.04
CA ASN A 44 13.07 6.27 10.16
C ASN A 44 12.56 4.84 10.51
N PRO A 45 13.42 3.81 10.44
CA PRO A 45 13.02 2.44 10.78
C PRO A 45 12.48 2.29 12.20
N LYS A 46 12.90 3.19 13.11
CA LYS A 46 12.44 3.17 14.52
C LYS A 46 10.96 3.55 14.68
N ASP A 47 10.35 4.18 13.67
CA ASP A 47 8.94 4.51 13.66
C ASP A 47 8.05 3.30 13.34
N PHE A 48 8.66 2.19 12.90
CA PHE A 48 7.99 0.93 12.60
C PHE A 48 8.61 -0.17 13.47
N SER A 49 7.90 -0.62 14.48
CA SER A 49 8.36 -1.68 15.40
C SER A 49 8.64 -3.03 14.71
N SER A 50 8.23 -3.17 13.47
CA SER A 50 8.39 -4.35 12.63
C SER A 50 9.19 -4.09 11.34
N TYR A 51 9.92 -2.97 11.27
CA TYR A 51 10.78 -2.69 10.12
C TYR A 51 11.95 -3.68 10.08
N ASP A 52 11.96 -4.49 9.03
CA ASP A 52 13.08 -5.31 8.66
C ASP A 52 13.84 -4.58 7.53
N PRO A 53 15.08 -4.11 7.75
CA PRO A 53 15.86 -3.45 6.71
C PRO A 53 16.13 -4.37 5.51
N ASP A 54 16.09 -5.68 5.73
CA ASP A 54 16.27 -6.69 4.69
C ASP A 54 14.94 -7.14 4.06
N PHE A 55 13.81 -6.52 4.44
CA PHE A 55 12.49 -6.90 3.97
C PHE A 55 12.42 -7.03 2.43
N LEU A 56 12.94 -6.03 1.72
CA LEU A 56 12.91 -6.02 0.25
C LEU A 56 13.84 -7.09 -0.36
N HIS A 57 14.88 -7.50 0.34
CA HIS A 57 15.76 -8.59 -0.08
C HIS A 57 15.13 -9.97 0.12
N ASN A 58 14.16 -10.07 1.03
CA ASN A 58 13.45 -11.31 1.38
C ASN A 58 12.09 -11.46 0.69
N VAL A 59 11.72 -10.53 -0.19
CA VAL A 59 10.48 -10.59 -0.96
C VAL A 59 10.77 -11.05 -2.37
N PHE A 60 10.03 -12.07 -2.83
CA PHE A 60 10.22 -12.70 -4.13
C PHE A 60 8.89 -12.81 -4.88
N ASN A 61 8.95 -12.72 -6.20
CA ASN A 61 7.80 -12.87 -7.11
C ASN A 61 6.68 -11.86 -6.88
N GLU A 62 7.00 -10.67 -6.36
CA GLU A 62 6.06 -9.57 -6.25
C GLU A 62 6.30 -8.52 -7.36
N HIS A 63 5.23 -7.84 -7.73
CA HIS A 63 5.27 -6.68 -8.60
C HIS A 63 5.20 -5.42 -7.75
N PHE A 64 6.30 -4.71 -7.63
CA PHE A 64 6.37 -3.44 -6.91
C PHE A 64 5.86 -2.31 -7.79
N ILE A 65 4.93 -1.53 -7.28
CA ILE A 65 4.36 -0.35 -7.91
C ILE A 65 4.68 0.84 -7.02
N ILE A 66 5.57 1.71 -7.50
CA ILE A 66 6.18 2.75 -6.68
C ILE A 66 5.62 4.11 -7.03
N ARG A 67 5.15 4.83 -6.01
CA ARG A 67 4.78 6.22 -6.09
C ARG A 67 6.00 7.09 -5.84
N THR A 68 6.46 7.86 -6.85
CA THR A 68 7.69 8.64 -6.78
C THR A 68 7.49 10.10 -6.34
N GLY A 69 6.32 10.68 -6.60
CA GLY A 69 6.05 12.10 -6.33
C GLY A 69 6.48 13.05 -7.44
N GLY A 70 6.80 12.52 -8.64
CA GLY A 70 7.13 13.30 -9.84
C GLY A 70 8.30 12.72 -10.63
N ASP A 71 8.46 13.17 -11.87
CA ASP A 71 9.42 12.61 -12.84
C ASP A 71 10.87 12.80 -12.40
N SER A 72 11.21 13.92 -11.77
CA SER A 72 12.57 14.16 -11.24
C SER A 72 13.00 13.14 -10.18
N HIS A 73 12.04 12.50 -9.52
CA HIS A 73 12.30 11.44 -8.56
C HIS A 73 12.33 10.05 -9.19
N MET A 74 11.82 9.94 -10.41
CA MET A 74 11.75 8.66 -11.13
C MET A 74 13.14 8.19 -11.55
N GLU A 75 13.95 9.06 -12.11
CA GLU A 75 15.34 8.74 -12.48
C GLU A 75 16.18 8.28 -11.27
N TRP A 76 16.04 9.01 -10.16
CA TRP A 76 16.69 8.62 -8.92
C TRP A 76 16.19 7.25 -8.41
N ALA A 77 14.89 7.03 -8.45
CA ALA A 77 14.30 5.78 -7.99
C ALA A 77 14.71 4.61 -8.88
N GLN A 78 14.71 4.76 -10.20
CA GLN A 78 15.15 3.74 -11.15
C GLN A 78 16.58 3.31 -10.87
N LYS A 79 17.49 4.27 -10.73
CA LYS A 79 18.89 4.00 -10.44
C LYS A 79 19.09 3.22 -9.12
N HIS A 80 18.35 3.59 -8.07
CA HIS A 80 18.43 2.91 -6.77
C HIS A 80 17.79 1.53 -6.76
N VAL A 81 16.76 1.32 -7.59
CA VAL A 81 16.07 0.04 -7.72
C VAL A 81 16.97 -0.99 -8.37
N GLU A 82 17.60 -0.63 -9.48
CA GLU A 82 18.46 -1.53 -10.24
C GLU A 82 19.66 -1.98 -9.40
N GLU A 83 20.21 -1.10 -8.58
CA GLU A 83 21.38 -1.39 -7.76
C GLU A 83 21.08 -2.23 -6.50
N LYS A 84 19.90 -2.14 -5.92
CA LYS A 84 19.63 -2.67 -4.57
C LYS A 84 18.58 -3.77 -4.47
N TYR A 85 17.61 -3.84 -5.38
CA TYR A 85 16.37 -4.56 -5.09
C TYR A 85 15.93 -5.58 -6.14
N LEU A 86 16.63 -5.67 -7.25
CA LEU A 86 16.33 -6.68 -8.27
C LEU A 86 17.03 -7.99 -7.94
N ASN A 87 16.36 -8.83 -7.16
CA ASN A 87 16.79 -10.23 -6.99
C ASN A 87 16.27 -11.14 -8.13
N GLY A 88 16.08 -10.60 -9.33
CA GLY A 88 15.76 -11.33 -10.56
C GLY A 88 14.33 -11.86 -10.69
N SER A 89 13.55 -11.96 -9.60
CA SER A 89 12.19 -12.50 -9.61
C SER A 89 11.10 -11.43 -9.43
N ASN A 90 11.46 -10.25 -8.95
CA ASN A 90 10.54 -9.15 -8.75
C ASN A 90 10.45 -8.26 -9.99
N LYS A 91 9.25 -7.70 -10.22
CA LYS A 91 9.04 -6.65 -11.22
C LYS A 91 8.88 -5.32 -10.49
N ILE A 92 9.33 -4.24 -11.12
CA ILE A 92 9.21 -2.90 -10.55
C ILE A 92 8.72 -1.94 -11.63
N ASP A 93 7.63 -1.26 -11.33
CA ASP A 93 7.07 -0.20 -12.14
C ASP A 93 6.86 1.05 -11.30
N PHE A 94 6.88 2.19 -11.96
CA PHE A 94 6.66 3.50 -11.34
C PHE A 94 5.35 4.09 -11.84
N LEU A 95 4.57 4.64 -10.91
CA LEU A 95 3.37 5.39 -11.27
C LEU A 95 3.76 6.68 -11.99
N THR A 96 3.20 6.91 -13.17
CA THR A 96 3.41 8.14 -13.92
C THR A 96 2.91 9.36 -13.14
N GLU A 97 3.52 10.51 -13.36
CA GLU A 97 3.08 11.77 -12.74
C GLU A 97 1.61 12.08 -13.10
N SER A 98 1.22 11.83 -14.34
CA SER A 98 -0.17 12.03 -14.79
C SER A 98 -1.16 11.22 -13.95
N PHE A 99 -0.88 9.93 -13.70
CA PHE A 99 -1.73 9.10 -12.85
C PHE A 99 -1.75 9.61 -11.41
N GLN A 100 -0.59 9.97 -10.86
CA GLN A 100 -0.49 10.50 -9.49
C GLN A 100 -1.30 11.80 -9.34
N ASN A 101 -1.23 12.70 -10.31
CA ASN A 101 -2.00 13.94 -10.33
C ASN A 101 -3.52 13.67 -10.44
N GLN A 102 -3.92 12.68 -11.22
CA GLN A 102 -5.32 12.25 -11.31
C GLN A 102 -5.83 11.71 -9.98
N VAL A 103 -5.06 10.88 -9.28
CA VAL A 103 -5.41 10.38 -7.94
C VAL A 103 -5.47 11.53 -6.94
N GLN A 104 -4.50 12.44 -6.98
CA GLN A 104 -4.45 13.63 -6.12
C GLN A 104 -5.68 14.52 -6.29
N SER A 105 -6.20 14.66 -7.52
CA SER A 105 -7.38 15.51 -7.80
C SER A 105 -8.67 14.99 -7.19
N GLN A 106 -8.72 13.72 -6.76
CA GLN A 106 -9.93 13.11 -6.17
C GLN A 106 -10.15 13.52 -4.71
N ILE A 107 -9.10 13.95 -4.01
CA ILE A 107 -9.19 14.29 -2.58
C ILE A 107 -8.43 15.58 -2.26
N LYS A 108 -8.83 16.22 -1.16
CA LYS A 108 -8.02 17.29 -0.55
C LYS A 108 -6.96 16.65 0.35
N GLY A 109 -5.73 17.10 0.23
CA GLY A 109 -4.60 16.54 0.98
C GLY A 109 -3.85 15.47 0.20
N GLU A 110 -2.81 14.92 0.79
CA GLU A 110 -1.99 13.91 0.12
C GLU A 110 -2.66 12.52 0.16
N PRO A 111 -2.84 11.82 -1.00
CA PRO A 111 -3.37 10.48 -1.01
C PRO A 111 -2.51 9.51 -0.20
N SER A 112 -3.13 8.63 0.57
CA SER A 112 -2.40 7.54 1.22
C SER A 112 -1.93 6.50 0.19
N SER A 113 -0.97 5.67 0.57
CA SER A 113 -0.56 4.54 -0.29
C SER A 113 -1.72 3.58 -0.55
N GLY A 114 -2.59 3.39 0.43
CA GLY A 114 -3.80 2.56 0.30
C GLY A 114 -4.79 3.12 -0.71
N PHE A 115 -5.05 4.41 -0.64
CA PHE A 115 -5.93 5.07 -1.60
C PHE A 115 -5.35 5.01 -3.02
N THR A 116 -4.06 5.28 -3.17
CA THR A 116 -3.37 5.20 -4.46
C THR A 116 -3.42 3.78 -5.04
N ALA A 117 -3.19 2.77 -4.20
CA ALA A 117 -3.29 1.36 -4.59
C ALA A 117 -4.69 0.99 -5.08
N MET A 118 -5.73 1.41 -4.35
CA MET A 118 -7.12 1.17 -4.74
C MET A 118 -7.44 1.81 -6.10
N MET A 119 -7.08 3.09 -6.29
CA MET A 119 -7.32 3.78 -7.56
C MET A 119 -6.59 3.11 -8.73
N PHE A 120 -5.37 2.59 -8.49
CA PHE A 120 -4.67 1.78 -9.49
C PHE A 120 -5.42 0.48 -9.79
N MET A 121 -5.82 -0.26 -8.76
CA MET A 121 -6.49 -1.55 -8.95
C MET A 121 -7.80 -1.41 -9.74
N ILE A 122 -8.57 -0.35 -9.51
CA ILE A 122 -9.82 -0.08 -10.26
C ILE A 122 -9.55 0.10 -11.77
N CYS A 123 -8.39 0.59 -12.16
CA CYS A 123 -8.05 0.77 -13.59
C CYS A 123 -7.74 -0.56 -14.30
N PHE A 124 -7.41 -1.62 -13.56
CA PHE A 124 -6.88 -2.86 -14.16
C PHE A 124 -7.67 -4.13 -13.81
N PHE A 125 -8.60 -4.05 -12.84
CA PHE A 125 -9.33 -5.23 -12.37
C PHE A 125 -10.82 -4.94 -12.23
N ASP A 126 -11.66 -5.90 -12.66
CA ASP A 126 -13.12 -5.76 -12.63
C ASP A 126 -13.74 -6.12 -11.28
N ASN A 127 -13.10 -7.00 -10.52
CA ASN A 127 -13.60 -7.50 -9.24
C ASN A 127 -12.59 -7.23 -8.13
N ILE A 128 -12.85 -6.23 -7.31
CA ILE A 128 -11.94 -5.79 -6.26
C ILE A 128 -12.58 -5.97 -4.90
N SER A 129 -11.87 -6.72 -4.03
CA SER A 129 -12.20 -6.88 -2.62
C SER A 129 -11.18 -6.13 -1.76
N VAL A 130 -11.66 -5.28 -0.88
CA VAL A 130 -10.85 -4.42 0.00
C VAL A 130 -10.98 -4.89 1.43
N TYR A 131 -9.86 -5.10 2.12
CA TYR A 131 -9.81 -5.63 3.49
C TYR A 131 -8.96 -4.73 4.37
N GLY A 132 -9.45 -4.44 5.58
CA GLY A 132 -8.67 -3.74 6.60
C GLY A 132 -8.41 -2.26 6.30
N PHE A 133 -9.28 -1.62 5.52
CA PHE A 133 -9.28 -0.18 5.28
C PHE A 133 -10.29 0.52 6.20
N ASP A 134 -10.36 0.08 7.45
CA ASP A 134 -11.14 0.77 8.48
C ASP A 134 -10.37 2.01 8.95
N HIS A 135 -10.78 3.15 8.42
CA HIS A 135 -10.23 4.46 8.77
C HIS A 135 -10.71 4.98 10.14
N HIS A 136 -11.50 4.19 10.88
CA HIS A 136 -12.03 4.57 12.19
C HIS A 136 -11.17 4.13 13.39
N GLY A 137 -9.92 3.72 13.13
CA GLY A 137 -9.01 3.30 14.19
C GLY A 137 -9.27 1.87 14.61
N GLY A 138 -8.79 0.99 13.80
CA GLY A 138 -8.65 -0.46 13.92
C GLY A 138 -9.46 -1.18 15.00
N VAL A 139 -10.29 -2.09 14.58
CA VAL A 139 -11.13 -2.94 15.46
C VAL A 139 -10.31 -3.70 16.54
N ARG A 140 -9.00 -3.83 16.38
CA ARG A 140 -8.16 -4.65 17.26
C ARG A 140 -7.31 -3.94 18.31
N GLY A 141 -7.23 -2.66 18.26
CA GLY A 141 -6.44 -1.94 19.25
C GLY A 141 -6.67 -0.45 19.06
N LYS A 142 -7.04 0.17 20.10
CA LYS A 142 -7.43 1.58 20.13
C LYS A 142 -6.38 2.54 19.53
N ASP A 143 -5.23 2.04 19.05
CA ASP A 143 -4.08 2.88 18.77
C ASP A 143 -3.20 2.50 17.55
N ALA A 144 -3.33 1.33 16.94
CA ALA A 144 -2.50 0.94 15.80
C ALA A 144 -3.17 1.24 14.45
N LEU A 145 -2.44 1.91 13.53
CA LEU A 145 -2.92 2.19 12.18
C LEU A 145 -2.88 0.95 11.28
N HIS A 146 -1.91 0.06 11.53
CA HIS A 146 -1.71 -1.16 10.76
C HIS A 146 -1.72 -2.38 11.67
N TYR A 147 -2.19 -3.53 11.17
CA TYR A 147 -2.32 -4.77 11.94
C TYR A 147 -0.99 -5.32 12.48
N TYR A 148 0.13 -4.93 11.89
CA TYR A 148 1.48 -5.37 12.28
C TYR A 148 2.19 -4.39 13.21
N GLU A 149 1.58 -3.25 13.55
CA GLU A 149 2.13 -2.27 14.49
C GLU A 149 1.65 -2.54 15.91
N GLN A 150 2.55 -2.38 16.88
CA GLN A 150 2.23 -2.51 18.30
C GLN A 150 1.80 -1.20 18.95
N THR A 151 2.17 -0.08 18.37
CA THR A 151 1.90 1.25 18.90
C THR A 151 1.40 2.18 17.81
N ARG A 152 0.60 3.18 18.23
CA ARG A 152 0.11 4.20 17.32
C ARG A 152 1.25 5.01 16.74
N VAL A 153 1.53 4.86 15.46
CA VAL A 153 2.33 5.83 14.73
C VAL A 153 1.49 7.10 14.60
N LYS A 154 2.02 8.23 15.09
CA LYS A 154 1.42 9.53 14.82
C LYS A 154 1.49 9.74 13.31
N THR A 155 0.39 9.50 12.61
CA THR A 155 0.26 9.91 11.22
C THR A 155 0.30 11.43 11.21
N GLY A 156 1.40 11.98 10.77
CA GLY A 156 1.48 13.42 10.57
C GLY A 156 0.42 13.82 9.56
N GLY A 157 -0.59 14.56 9.98
CA GLY A 157 -1.85 14.94 9.36
C GLY A 157 -1.89 15.38 7.87
N VAL A 158 -1.05 14.77 7.01
CA VAL A 158 -0.98 15.04 5.58
C VAL A 158 -2.05 14.30 4.78
N HIS A 159 -2.53 13.16 5.29
CA HIS A 159 -3.55 12.34 4.62
C HIS A 159 -4.96 12.71 5.09
N ASN A 160 -5.87 12.82 4.13
CA ASN A 160 -7.29 13.05 4.41
C ASN A 160 -8.06 11.72 4.44
N PHE A 161 -7.82 10.91 5.48
CA PHE A 161 -8.47 9.60 5.62
C PHE A 161 -10.00 9.66 5.59
N ALA A 162 -10.61 10.74 6.12
CA ALA A 162 -12.06 10.91 6.05
C ALA A 162 -12.56 11.09 4.61
N GLY A 163 -11.83 11.85 3.80
CA GLY A 163 -12.14 12.00 2.38
C GLY A 163 -11.92 10.72 1.60
N GLU A 164 -10.85 9.98 1.89
CA GLU A 164 -10.59 8.67 1.29
C GLU A 164 -11.73 7.70 1.60
N LYS A 165 -12.16 7.64 2.88
CA LYS A 165 -13.29 6.79 3.29
C LYS A 165 -14.57 7.10 2.53
N GLN A 166 -14.92 8.38 2.36
CA GLN A 166 -16.12 8.77 1.61
C GLN A 166 -16.08 8.23 0.17
N ILE A 167 -14.91 8.22 -0.46
CA ILE A 167 -14.75 7.69 -1.81
C ILE A 167 -14.85 6.16 -1.80
N PHE A 168 -14.22 5.48 -0.83
CA PHE A 168 -14.36 4.03 -0.65
C PHE A 168 -15.84 3.63 -0.48
N ASP A 169 -16.56 4.28 0.43
CA ASP A 169 -17.97 4.01 0.69
C ASP A 169 -18.82 4.21 -0.57
N LYS A 170 -18.59 5.31 -1.31
CA LYS A 170 -19.28 5.59 -2.57
C LYS A 170 -19.04 4.47 -3.60
N LEU A 171 -17.79 4.06 -3.78
CA LEU A 171 -17.43 2.99 -4.72
C LEU A 171 -17.99 1.63 -4.29
N GLY A 172 -18.05 1.38 -2.99
CA GLY A 172 -18.72 0.21 -2.42
C GLY A 172 -20.22 0.19 -2.71
N HIS A 173 -20.92 1.30 -2.48
CA HIS A 173 -22.35 1.43 -2.80
C HIS A 173 -22.64 1.30 -4.29
N GLN A 174 -21.71 1.71 -5.15
CA GLN A 174 -21.82 1.56 -6.61
C GLN A 174 -21.49 0.14 -7.10
N GLY A 175 -21.07 -0.75 -6.21
CA GLY A 175 -20.68 -2.13 -6.56
C GLY A 175 -19.32 -2.24 -7.26
N VAL A 176 -18.53 -1.16 -7.31
CA VAL A 176 -17.17 -1.16 -7.87
C VAL A 176 -16.21 -1.90 -6.94
N LEU A 177 -16.40 -1.74 -5.63
CA LEU A 177 -15.61 -2.40 -4.60
C LEU A 177 -16.49 -3.29 -3.71
N LYS A 178 -15.94 -4.42 -3.26
CA LYS A 178 -16.44 -5.19 -2.13
C LYS A 178 -15.59 -4.88 -0.91
N ILE A 179 -16.16 -4.20 0.08
CA ILE A 179 -15.44 -3.76 1.28
C ILE A 179 -15.75 -4.74 2.40
N TYR A 180 -14.71 -5.25 3.05
CA TYR A 180 -14.78 -6.15 4.19
C TYR A 180 -14.15 -5.46 5.40
N GLU A 181 -14.93 -5.31 6.46
CA GLU A 181 -14.53 -4.75 7.75
C GLU A 181 -13.89 -5.81 8.66
#